data_9a4a5dd8a9ec0dcb6ba02e44c89737fc
#
_entry.id   9a4a5dd8a9ec0dcb6ba02e44c89737fc
#
_cell.length_a   1.000
_cell.length_b   1.000
_cell.length_c   1.000
_cell.angle_alpha   90.00
_cell.angle_beta   90.00
_cell.angle_gamma   90.00
#
_symmetry.space_group_name_H-M   'P 1'
#
loop_
_entity.id
_entity.type
_entity.pdbx_description
1 polymer ?
#
loop_
_entity_poly.entity_id
_entity_poly.type
_entity_poly.pdbx_seq_one_letter_code
_entity_poly.pdbx_strand_id
1 'polypeptide(L)'
;MSDKPTIVFLGPSYPYRGGIASFTERLAREFQSSGFNCLLYTFSLQYPSFLFPGKTQYANEARPKDLNIKEAINTINPLNWLQVGRELKRLAPDFIIVRYWLPFMAPAFGTILRIVGQNKHTKVICIADNIIPHEKRMGDKMLTSYFNHAVDGYIAMSAQVQHDMATLGINKPIQLLHHPLFDHFGDPVERMMARKELGIDHQGGLLLFFGFIRQYKGLDLLLEAMADPRIKENGYKLVIAGEFYEDPVKYTHLIRSYQLEDQVILFNEFIPEHKIRYFFSAA
;
A
#
# COMPACT_ATOMS: atom_id res chain seq x y z
N MET A 1 -28.78 7.51 24.16
CA MET A 1 -28.10 7.56 22.84
C MET A 1 -27.25 6.32 22.78
N SER A 2 -27.48 5.41 21.86
CA SER A 2 -26.58 4.25 21.69
C SER A 2 -25.22 4.81 21.27
N ASP A 3 -24.19 4.57 22.10
CA ASP A 3 -22.83 4.96 21.73
C ASP A 3 -22.47 4.23 20.45
N LYS A 4 -22.05 4.99 19.42
CA LYS A 4 -21.61 4.41 18.15
C LYS A 4 -20.38 3.54 18.40
N PRO A 5 -20.34 2.30 17.89
CA PRO A 5 -19.15 1.48 18.05
C PRO A 5 -17.91 2.18 17.52
N THR A 6 -16.81 2.08 18.27
CA THR A 6 -15.54 2.75 17.94
C THR A 6 -14.59 1.77 17.27
N ILE A 7 -14.09 2.17 16.09
CA ILE A 7 -13.05 1.44 15.34
C ILE A 7 -11.78 2.26 15.32
N VAL A 8 -10.67 1.65 15.69
CA VAL A 8 -9.34 2.22 15.50
C VAL A 8 -8.64 1.52 14.34
N PHE A 9 -8.18 2.29 13.36
CA PHE A 9 -7.31 1.80 12.29
C PHE A 9 -5.86 2.00 12.69
N LEU A 10 -5.08 0.94 12.69
CA LEU A 10 -3.63 0.95 12.92
C LEU A 10 -2.91 0.69 11.60
N GLY A 11 -2.24 1.71 11.06
CA GLY A 11 -1.53 1.57 9.80
C GLY A 11 -1.29 2.90 9.09
N PRO A 12 -0.80 2.88 7.85
CA PRO A 12 -0.55 4.10 7.11
C PRO A 12 -1.85 4.85 6.79
N SER A 13 -1.82 6.13 6.99
CA SER A 13 -2.74 7.15 6.49
C SER A 13 -1.96 8.47 6.41
N TYR A 14 -2.56 9.58 6.06
CA TYR A 14 -1.86 10.87 6.08
C TYR A 14 -0.99 11.03 7.36
N PRO A 15 0.26 11.50 7.27
CA PRO A 15 0.92 12.13 6.11
C PRO A 15 1.58 11.14 5.13
N TYR A 16 1.39 9.85 5.27
CA TYR A 16 2.00 8.85 4.39
C TYR A 16 1.20 8.71 3.09
N ARG A 17 1.93 8.43 1.98
CA ARG A 17 1.37 8.23 0.65
C ARG A 17 1.36 6.75 0.24
N GLY A 18 0.60 6.43 -0.79
CA GLY A 18 0.57 5.12 -1.45
C GLY A 18 -0.71 4.33 -1.15
N GLY A 19 -0.90 3.23 -1.90
CA GLY A 19 -2.15 2.50 -1.96
C GLY A 19 -2.67 1.99 -0.61
N ILE A 20 -1.79 1.63 0.34
CA ILE A 20 -2.22 1.18 1.67
C ILE A 20 -2.81 2.36 2.47
N ALA A 21 -2.20 3.54 2.38
CA ALA A 21 -2.70 4.73 3.07
C ALA A 21 -4.06 5.17 2.51
N SER A 22 -4.17 5.33 1.20
CA SER A 22 -5.42 5.67 0.51
C SER A 22 -6.53 4.66 0.81
N PHE A 23 -6.21 3.36 0.79
CA PHE A 23 -7.18 2.32 1.12
C PHE A 23 -7.65 2.42 2.58
N THR A 24 -6.74 2.65 3.53
CA THR A 24 -7.07 2.77 4.95
C THR A 24 -8.00 3.96 5.19
N GLU A 25 -7.72 5.10 4.58
CA GLU A 25 -8.53 6.31 4.69
C GLU A 25 -9.91 6.11 4.08
N ARG A 26 -10.00 5.49 2.90
CA ARG A 26 -11.26 5.17 2.26
C ARG A 26 -12.09 4.21 3.10
N LEU A 27 -11.49 3.14 3.60
CA LEU A 27 -12.15 2.18 4.45
C LEU A 27 -12.70 2.85 5.73
N ALA A 28 -11.95 3.78 6.32
CA ALA A 28 -12.42 4.55 7.47
C ALA A 28 -13.64 5.41 7.13
N ARG A 29 -13.69 6.06 5.95
CA ARG A 29 -14.85 6.82 5.48
C ARG A 29 -16.08 5.93 5.30
N GLU A 30 -15.92 4.73 4.75
CA GLU A 30 -17.03 3.79 4.57
C GLU A 30 -17.59 3.31 5.91
N PHE A 31 -16.74 3.07 6.91
CA PHE A 31 -17.21 2.76 8.26
C PHE A 31 -17.88 3.95 8.92
N GLN A 32 -17.38 5.20 8.72
CA GLN A 32 -18.03 6.40 9.22
C GLN A 32 -19.43 6.57 8.61
N SER A 33 -19.57 6.38 7.30
CA SER A 33 -20.87 6.45 6.60
C SER A 33 -21.84 5.38 7.10
N SER A 34 -21.32 4.23 7.52
CA SER A 34 -22.08 3.13 8.14
C SER A 34 -22.38 3.36 9.63
N GLY A 35 -22.02 4.53 10.17
CA GLY A 35 -22.39 4.92 11.54
C GLY A 35 -21.38 4.60 12.63
N PHE A 36 -20.17 4.16 12.29
CA PHE A 36 -19.10 3.91 13.25
C PHE A 36 -18.32 5.20 13.59
N ASN A 37 -17.75 5.24 14.79
CA ASN A 37 -16.76 6.24 15.16
C ASN A 37 -15.36 5.73 14.78
N CYS A 38 -14.70 6.39 13.82
CA CYS A 38 -13.42 5.92 13.28
C CYS A 38 -12.25 6.83 13.69
N LEU A 39 -11.19 6.22 14.22
CA LEU A 39 -9.95 6.89 14.59
C LEU A 39 -8.80 6.21 13.83
N LEU A 40 -7.93 6.99 13.20
CA LEU A 40 -6.77 6.47 12.47
C LEU A 40 -5.50 6.77 13.27
N TYR A 41 -4.81 5.73 13.73
CA TYR A 41 -3.50 5.82 14.38
C TYR A 41 -2.43 5.47 13.35
N THR A 42 -1.86 6.50 12.78
CA THR A 42 -0.78 6.38 11.80
C THR A 42 0.60 6.55 12.45
N PHE A 43 1.62 6.51 11.65
CA PHE A 43 2.98 6.59 12.15
C PHE A 43 3.43 8.04 12.36
N SER A 44 4.14 8.28 13.46
CA SER A 44 5.06 9.41 13.60
C SER A 44 6.42 9.11 12.94
N LEU A 45 6.77 7.80 12.86
CA LEU A 45 7.89 7.28 12.08
C LEU A 45 7.53 5.89 11.55
N GLN A 46 7.31 5.76 10.23
CA GLN A 46 7.02 4.47 9.59
C GLN A 46 8.30 3.70 9.28
N TYR A 47 9.22 4.32 8.56
CA TYR A 47 10.56 3.78 8.27
C TYR A 47 11.62 4.83 8.56
N PRO A 48 12.75 4.45 9.19
CA PRO A 48 13.95 5.27 9.13
C PRO A 48 14.31 5.61 7.68
N SER A 49 14.80 6.83 7.42
CA SER A 49 15.07 7.30 6.07
C SER A 49 15.99 6.39 5.26
N PHE A 50 16.98 5.79 5.91
CA PHE A 50 17.94 4.86 5.28
C PHE A 50 17.34 3.48 4.91
N LEU A 51 16.16 3.13 5.41
CA LEU A 51 15.44 1.89 5.06
C LEU A 51 14.37 2.13 3.99
N PHE A 52 14.06 3.37 3.69
CA PHE A 52 13.04 3.69 2.70
C PHE A 52 13.68 3.82 1.31
N PRO A 53 13.30 2.98 0.33
CA PRO A 53 13.95 2.95 -0.97
C PRO A 53 13.51 4.08 -1.92
N GLY A 54 12.38 4.76 -1.64
CA GLY A 54 11.83 5.82 -2.48
C GLY A 54 12.33 7.21 -2.10
N LYS A 55 11.95 8.22 -2.87
CA LYS A 55 12.34 9.63 -2.65
C LYS A 55 11.75 10.20 -1.36
N THR A 56 10.50 9.93 -1.08
CA THR A 56 9.79 10.35 0.15
C THR A 56 8.67 9.38 0.50
N GLN A 57 8.36 9.27 1.78
CA GLN A 57 7.21 8.51 2.30
C GLN A 57 5.94 9.37 2.37
N TYR A 58 6.08 10.68 2.24
CA TYR A 58 5.03 11.64 2.59
C TYR A 58 4.25 12.09 1.36
N ALA A 59 2.95 12.33 1.58
CA ALA A 59 2.04 12.94 0.63
C ALA A 59 2.31 14.45 0.51
N ASN A 60 2.06 14.99 -0.67
CA ASN A 60 2.10 16.45 -0.90
C ASN A 60 0.72 17.10 -0.72
N GLU A 61 -0.32 16.28 -0.60
CA GLU A 61 -1.70 16.72 -0.42
C GLU A 61 -1.95 17.25 1.00
N ALA A 62 -2.98 18.06 1.15
CA ALA A 62 -3.40 18.56 2.44
C ALA A 62 -4.01 17.45 3.31
N ARG A 63 -3.87 17.58 4.63
CA ARG A 63 -4.48 16.65 5.58
C ARG A 63 -5.99 16.55 5.39
N PRO A 64 -6.56 15.34 5.30
CA PRO A 64 -8.00 15.13 5.27
C PRO A 64 -8.67 15.73 6.51
N LYS A 65 -9.69 16.59 6.30
CA LYS A 65 -10.42 17.25 7.40
C LYS A 65 -11.55 16.39 7.95
N ASP A 66 -11.99 15.44 7.18
CA ASP A 66 -13.10 14.51 7.45
C ASP A 66 -12.68 13.28 8.26
N LEU A 67 -11.37 13.06 8.45
CA LEU A 67 -10.81 11.93 9.17
C LEU A 67 -10.11 12.36 10.46
N ASN A 68 -10.33 11.61 11.53
CA ASN A 68 -9.62 11.79 12.80
C ASN A 68 -8.31 10.99 12.78
N ILE A 69 -7.22 11.63 12.34
CA ILE A 69 -5.91 11.00 12.17
C ILE A 69 -4.98 11.44 13.30
N LYS A 70 -4.32 10.49 13.95
CA LYS A 70 -3.29 10.71 14.97
C LYS A 70 -1.97 10.08 14.54
N GLU A 71 -0.93 10.88 14.40
CA GLU A 71 0.44 10.45 14.14
C GLU A 71 1.06 9.98 15.46
N ALA A 72 0.96 8.70 15.78
CA ALA A 72 1.27 8.18 17.11
C ALA A 72 2.36 7.12 17.14
N ILE A 73 2.51 6.31 16.09
CA ILE A 73 3.31 5.07 16.13
C ILE A 73 4.72 5.32 15.61
N ASN A 74 5.73 5.12 16.44
CA ASN A 74 7.12 5.08 16.02
C ASN A 74 7.58 3.62 15.96
N THR A 75 7.88 3.11 14.76
CA THR A 75 8.15 1.69 14.51
C THR A 75 9.42 1.14 15.16
N ILE A 76 10.34 2.00 15.58
CA ILE A 76 11.62 1.61 16.18
C ILE A 76 11.80 2.01 17.65
N ASN A 77 10.75 2.59 18.28
CA ASN A 77 10.82 3.05 19.67
C ASN A 77 9.94 2.21 20.59
N PRO A 78 10.49 1.26 21.36
CA PRO A 78 9.71 0.41 22.27
C PRO A 78 8.93 1.18 23.35
N LEU A 79 9.47 2.30 23.84
CA LEU A 79 8.75 3.11 24.85
C LEU A 79 7.49 3.73 24.25
N ASN A 80 7.54 4.14 22.98
CA ASN A 80 6.36 4.62 22.27
C ASN A 80 5.31 3.51 22.11
N TRP A 81 5.72 2.27 21.84
CA TRP A 81 4.78 1.15 21.71
C TRP A 81 4.01 0.90 23.03
N LEU A 82 4.71 1.00 24.17
CA LEU A 82 4.09 0.90 25.50
C LEU A 82 3.10 2.04 25.75
N GLN A 83 3.48 3.27 25.34
CA GLN A 83 2.62 4.46 25.50
C GLN A 83 1.35 4.33 24.67
N VAL A 84 1.48 4.05 23.36
CA VAL A 84 0.36 3.89 22.43
C VAL A 84 -0.53 2.72 22.85
N GLY A 85 0.06 1.59 23.26
CA GLY A 85 -0.69 0.44 23.75
C GLY A 85 -1.52 0.77 24.99
N ARG A 86 -0.97 1.51 25.96
CA ARG A 86 -1.72 1.93 27.17
C ARG A 86 -2.82 2.93 26.83
N GLU A 87 -2.57 3.84 25.89
CA GLU A 87 -3.58 4.79 25.43
C GLU A 87 -4.76 4.06 24.79
N LEU A 88 -4.51 3.18 23.83
CA LEU A 88 -5.55 2.39 23.15
C LEU A 88 -6.26 1.41 24.11
N LYS A 89 -5.55 0.86 25.10
CA LYS A 89 -6.17 0.04 26.15
C LYS A 89 -7.18 0.84 26.98
N ARG A 90 -6.86 2.12 27.30
CA ARG A 90 -7.78 3.02 28.04
C ARG A 90 -8.94 3.50 27.16
N LEU A 91 -8.68 3.76 25.88
CA LEU A 91 -9.71 4.12 24.91
C LEU A 91 -10.74 2.99 24.75
N ALA A 92 -10.30 1.74 24.92
CA ALA A 92 -11.11 0.52 24.81
C ALA A 92 -12.03 0.52 23.58
N PRO A 93 -11.50 0.70 22.32
CA PRO A 93 -12.34 0.64 21.14
C PRO A 93 -12.97 -0.75 21.00
N ASP A 94 -14.10 -0.85 20.34
CA ASP A 94 -14.75 -2.14 20.06
C ASP A 94 -13.89 -2.99 19.12
N PHE A 95 -13.31 -2.34 18.11
CA PHE A 95 -12.45 -2.99 17.13
C PHE A 95 -11.15 -2.22 16.89
N ILE A 96 -10.08 -2.98 16.66
CA ILE A 96 -8.89 -2.47 16.01
C ILE A 96 -8.73 -3.18 14.68
N ILE A 97 -8.65 -2.42 13.59
CA ILE A 97 -8.30 -2.92 12.25
C ILE A 97 -6.85 -2.55 12.00
N VAL A 98 -5.97 -3.55 11.98
CA VAL A 98 -4.54 -3.35 11.75
C VAL A 98 -4.15 -3.75 10.32
N ARG A 99 -3.39 -2.89 9.63
CA ARG A 99 -2.81 -3.20 8.31
C ARG A 99 -1.45 -3.88 8.50
N TYR A 100 -1.27 -5.03 7.85
CA TYR A 100 -0.01 -5.76 7.94
C TYR A 100 0.52 -6.12 6.55
N TRP A 101 1.73 -5.66 6.22
CA TRP A 101 2.35 -5.89 4.91
C TRP A 101 3.83 -6.25 5.00
N LEU A 102 4.46 -6.11 6.17
CA LEU A 102 5.90 -6.36 6.32
C LEU A 102 6.22 -6.77 7.77
N PRO A 103 7.02 -7.84 7.98
CA PRO A 103 7.43 -8.30 9.32
C PRO A 103 8.14 -7.25 10.18
N PHE A 104 8.78 -6.25 9.57
CA PHE A 104 9.38 -5.10 10.27
C PHE A 104 8.41 -4.38 11.22
N MET A 105 7.11 -4.37 10.91
CA MET A 105 6.08 -3.75 11.75
C MET A 105 5.66 -4.62 12.95
N ALA A 106 5.98 -5.91 12.92
CA ALA A 106 5.52 -6.88 13.90
C ALA A 106 5.90 -6.57 15.35
N PRO A 107 7.10 -6.10 15.69
CA PRO A 107 7.44 -5.76 17.08
C PRO A 107 6.59 -4.63 17.63
N ALA A 108 6.38 -3.56 16.85
CA ALA A 108 5.58 -2.42 17.24
C ALA A 108 4.11 -2.80 17.41
N PHE A 109 3.49 -3.33 16.35
CA PHE A 109 2.09 -3.72 16.38
C PHE A 109 1.81 -4.83 17.39
N GLY A 110 2.65 -5.88 17.41
CA GLY A 110 2.47 -7.00 18.34
C GLY A 110 2.54 -6.56 19.80
N THR A 111 3.40 -5.61 20.15
CA THR A 111 3.49 -5.07 21.52
C THR A 111 2.28 -4.20 21.86
N ILE A 112 1.92 -3.27 20.99
CA ILE A 112 0.74 -2.40 21.15
C ILE A 112 -0.51 -3.26 21.37
N LEU A 113 -0.76 -4.21 20.47
CA LEU A 113 -1.97 -5.04 20.48
C LEU A 113 -2.05 -5.97 21.69
N ARG A 114 -0.92 -6.51 22.18
CA ARG A 114 -0.91 -7.30 23.45
C ARG A 114 -1.31 -6.47 24.65
N ILE A 115 -0.89 -5.20 24.71
CA ILE A 115 -1.30 -4.31 25.80
C ILE A 115 -2.79 -4.00 25.70
N VAL A 116 -3.29 -3.76 24.49
CA VAL A 116 -4.72 -3.55 24.24
C VAL A 116 -5.54 -4.77 24.67
N GLY A 117 -5.13 -5.98 24.28
CA GLY A 117 -5.83 -7.22 24.61
C GLY A 117 -6.05 -7.47 26.10
N GLN A 118 -5.29 -6.78 26.98
CA GLN A 118 -5.50 -6.84 28.42
C GLN A 118 -6.83 -6.20 28.87
N ASN A 119 -7.49 -5.37 28.04
CA ASN A 119 -8.80 -4.82 28.36
C ASN A 119 -9.93 -5.86 28.18
N LYS A 120 -9.68 -6.98 27.51
CA LYS A 120 -10.60 -8.10 27.25
C LYS A 120 -11.90 -7.70 26.52
N HIS A 121 -11.92 -6.51 25.96
CA HIS A 121 -13.06 -5.94 25.24
C HIS A 121 -12.77 -5.84 23.72
N THR A 122 -11.66 -5.19 23.39
CA THR A 122 -11.30 -4.87 22.00
C THR A 122 -11.01 -6.12 21.18
N LYS A 123 -11.63 -6.24 20.00
CA LYS A 123 -11.31 -7.28 19.01
C LYS A 123 -10.33 -6.74 17.97
N VAL A 124 -9.33 -7.53 17.66
CA VAL A 124 -8.26 -7.15 16.72
C VAL A 124 -8.42 -7.94 15.42
N ILE A 125 -8.68 -7.23 14.32
CA ILE A 125 -8.78 -7.79 12.97
C ILE A 125 -7.62 -7.28 12.15
N CYS A 126 -6.87 -8.18 11.53
CA CYS A 126 -5.78 -7.83 10.64
C CYS A 126 -6.20 -7.90 9.19
N ILE A 127 -6.07 -6.82 8.45
CA ILE A 127 -6.11 -6.85 6.98
C ILE A 127 -4.69 -7.08 6.52
N ALA A 128 -4.41 -8.27 5.98
CA ALA A 128 -3.09 -8.64 5.50
C ALA A 128 -2.96 -8.38 4.01
N ASP A 129 -2.10 -7.43 3.66
CA ASP A 129 -1.71 -7.18 2.27
C ASP A 129 -0.69 -8.22 1.81
N ASN A 130 0.28 -8.54 2.69
CA ASN A 130 1.22 -9.66 2.56
C ASN A 130 1.53 -10.20 3.95
N ILE A 131 1.57 -11.52 4.11
CA ILE A 131 1.98 -12.16 5.36
C ILE A 131 3.39 -12.75 5.25
N ILE A 132 3.77 -13.18 4.06
CA ILE A 132 5.13 -13.56 3.69
C ILE A 132 5.65 -12.49 2.75
N PRO A 133 6.76 -11.80 3.07
CA PRO A 133 7.32 -10.77 2.20
C PRO A 133 7.85 -11.41 0.91
N HIS A 134 7.80 -10.65 -0.20
CA HIS A 134 8.40 -11.06 -1.47
C HIS A 134 9.92 -11.26 -1.36
N GLU A 135 10.57 -10.41 -0.55
CA GLU A 135 11.99 -10.51 -0.23
C GLU A 135 12.13 -11.06 1.20
N LYS A 136 12.28 -12.37 1.32
CA LYS A 136 12.39 -13.08 2.60
C LYS A 136 13.70 -12.75 3.32
N ARG A 137 13.63 -12.49 4.63
CA ARG A 137 14.77 -12.25 5.49
C ARG A 137 14.76 -13.25 6.66
N MET A 138 15.95 -13.52 7.20
CA MET A 138 16.10 -14.34 8.40
C MET A 138 15.38 -13.64 9.57
N GLY A 139 14.49 -14.37 10.28
CA GLY A 139 13.71 -13.83 11.39
C GLY A 139 12.28 -13.40 11.03
N ASP A 140 11.91 -13.25 9.75
CA ASP A 140 10.57 -12.81 9.34
C ASP A 140 9.47 -13.70 9.91
N LYS A 141 9.66 -15.03 9.88
CA LYS A 141 8.70 -15.99 10.43
C LYS A 141 8.49 -15.80 11.95
N MET A 142 9.55 -15.54 12.69
CA MET A 142 9.48 -15.31 14.14
C MET A 142 8.75 -14.00 14.45
N LEU A 143 9.05 -12.93 13.70
CA LEU A 143 8.40 -11.63 13.86
C LEU A 143 6.91 -11.72 13.52
N THR A 144 6.56 -12.37 12.40
CA THR A 144 5.16 -12.60 12.02
C THR A 144 4.42 -13.43 13.06
N SER A 145 5.05 -14.47 13.61
CA SER A 145 4.48 -15.27 14.70
C SER A 145 4.24 -14.43 15.96
N TYR A 146 5.21 -13.56 16.30
CA TYR A 146 5.03 -12.62 17.42
C TYR A 146 3.81 -11.73 17.24
N PHE A 147 3.59 -11.18 16.05
CA PHE A 147 2.42 -10.38 15.71
C PHE A 147 1.12 -11.20 15.76
N ASN A 148 1.13 -12.39 15.13
CA ASN A 148 -0.04 -13.26 15.01
C ASN A 148 -0.70 -13.58 16.37
N HIS A 149 0.08 -13.72 17.44
CA HIS A 149 -0.47 -14.00 18.78
C HIS A 149 -1.36 -12.86 19.32
N ALA A 150 -1.26 -11.66 18.79
CA ALA A 150 -2.01 -10.48 19.23
C ALA A 150 -3.24 -10.15 18.36
N VAL A 151 -3.54 -10.99 17.38
CA VAL A 151 -4.65 -10.79 16.41
C VAL A 151 -5.75 -11.81 16.70
N ASP A 152 -7.02 -11.41 16.61
CA ASP A 152 -8.18 -12.31 16.79
C ASP A 152 -8.63 -12.96 15.46
N GLY A 153 -8.52 -12.25 14.35
CA GLY A 153 -8.92 -12.74 13.03
C GLY A 153 -8.29 -11.98 11.89
N TYR A 154 -8.39 -12.53 10.69
CA TYR A 154 -7.75 -12.02 9.49
C TYR A 154 -8.72 -11.79 8.34
N ILE A 155 -8.44 -10.76 7.57
CA ILE A 155 -8.94 -10.56 6.21
C ILE A 155 -7.76 -10.75 5.27
N ALA A 156 -7.81 -11.80 4.44
CA ALA A 156 -6.86 -12.02 3.36
C ALA A 156 -7.38 -11.35 2.09
N MET A 157 -6.56 -10.51 1.46
CA MET A 157 -6.96 -9.75 0.27
C MET A 157 -6.80 -10.53 -1.03
N SER A 158 -6.18 -11.72 -0.98
CA SER A 158 -6.03 -12.63 -2.11
C SER A 158 -5.95 -14.08 -1.64
N ALA A 159 -6.26 -15.01 -2.55
CA ALA A 159 -6.12 -16.44 -2.29
C ALA A 159 -4.67 -16.84 -1.95
N GLN A 160 -3.68 -16.16 -2.54
CA GLN A 160 -2.26 -16.39 -2.23
C GLN A 160 -1.95 -16.04 -0.77
N VAL A 161 -2.40 -14.88 -0.28
CA VAL A 161 -2.21 -14.47 1.12
C VAL A 161 -2.90 -15.45 2.08
N GLN A 162 -4.09 -15.93 1.74
CA GLN A 162 -4.79 -16.95 2.52
C GLN A 162 -4.00 -18.26 2.57
N HIS A 163 -3.44 -18.71 1.46
CA HIS A 163 -2.59 -19.90 1.38
C HIS A 163 -1.30 -19.72 2.20
N ASP A 164 -0.67 -18.56 2.11
CA ASP A 164 0.53 -18.23 2.86
C ASP A 164 0.27 -18.26 4.39
N MET A 165 -0.91 -17.79 4.83
CA MET A 165 -1.32 -17.89 6.24
C MET A 165 -1.44 -19.34 6.70
N ALA A 166 -2.03 -20.20 5.88
CA ALA A 166 -2.12 -21.65 6.18
C ALA A 166 -0.73 -22.28 6.28
N THR A 167 0.19 -21.93 5.36
CA THR A 167 1.59 -22.40 5.36
C THR A 167 2.35 -21.96 6.62
N LEU A 168 2.03 -20.79 7.17
CA LEU A 168 2.60 -20.30 8.43
C LEU A 168 1.95 -20.92 9.67
N GLY A 169 0.94 -21.77 9.52
CA GLY A 169 0.22 -22.39 10.62
C GLY A 169 -0.65 -21.42 11.42
N ILE A 170 -1.21 -20.39 10.76
CA ILE A 170 -2.11 -19.44 11.41
C ILE A 170 -3.48 -20.09 11.59
N ASN A 171 -3.79 -20.50 12.83
CA ASN A 171 -5.04 -21.14 13.22
C ASN A 171 -6.02 -20.10 13.81
N LYS A 172 -6.29 -19.04 13.10
CA LYS A 172 -7.25 -17.98 13.43
C LYS A 172 -8.35 -17.93 12.38
N PRO A 173 -9.53 -17.38 12.66
CA PRO A 173 -10.52 -17.09 11.61
C PRO A 173 -9.90 -16.26 10.50
N ILE A 174 -10.03 -16.72 9.25
CA ILE A 174 -9.53 -16.03 8.06
C ILE A 174 -10.69 -15.90 7.08
N GLN A 175 -11.02 -14.66 6.72
CA GLN A 175 -11.99 -14.36 5.67
C GLN A 175 -11.25 -13.91 4.41
N LEU A 176 -11.51 -14.57 3.29
CA LEU A 176 -11.04 -14.09 1.99
C LEU A 176 -11.98 -13.00 1.49
N LEU A 177 -11.48 -11.78 1.35
CA LEU A 177 -12.18 -10.69 0.70
C LEU A 177 -11.23 -10.09 -0.35
N HIS A 178 -11.59 -10.24 -1.61
CA HIS A 178 -10.77 -9.69 -2.68
C HIS A 178 -10.63 -8.18 -2.56
N HIS A 179 -9.47 -7.68 -2.99
CA HIS A 179 -9.19 -6.24 -2.98
C HIS A 179 -10.29 -5.51 -3.76
N PRO A 180 -10.96 -4.50 -3.18
CA PRO A 180 -11.95 -3.72 -3.89
C PRO A 180 -11.30 -2.93 -5.03
N LEU A 181 -12.10 -2.55 -6.02
CA LEU A 181 -11.66 -1.70 -7.09
C LEU A 181 -11.29 -0.31 -6.55
N PHE A 182 -10.24 0.27 -7.09
CA PHE A 182 -9.88 1.66 -6.88
C PHE A 182 -10.70 2.53 -7.84
N ASP A 183 -11.87 2.96 -7.42
CA ASP A 183 -12.83 3.77 -8.21
C ASP A 183 -12.81 5.27 -7.85
N HIS A 184 -11.86 5.70 -7.03
CA HIS A 184 -11.76 7.08 -6.53
C HIS A 184 -10.81 7.98 -7.34
N PHE A 185 -10.24 7.48 -8.43
CA PHE A 185 -9.34 8.25 -9.29
C PHE A 185 -10.08 9.21 -10.24
N GLY A 186 -11.41 9.25 -10.18
CA GLY A 186 -12.29 10.03 -11.04
C GLY A 186 -12.70 9.29 -12.30
N ASP A 187 -13.64 9.89 -13.05
CA ASP A 187 -14.16 9.32 -14.28
C ASP A 187 -13.08 9.25 -15.37
N PRO A 188 -13.17 8.25 -16.27
CA PRO A 188 -12.30 8.18 -17.44
C PRO A 188 -12.41 9.46 -18.28
N VAL A 189 -11.30 9.86 -18.87
CA VAL A 189 -11.23 10.99 -19.80
C VAL A 189 -11.10 10.47 -21.23
N GLU A 190 -11.46 11.32 -22.19
CA GLU A 190 -11.21 10.99 -23.61
C GLU A 190 -9.70 10.79 -23.83
N ARG A 191 -9.33 9.73 -24.61
CA ARG A 191 -7.93 9.28 -24.78
C ARG A 191 -6.99 10.38 -25.25
N MET A 192 -7.41 11.15 -26.26
CA MET A 192 -6.56 12.21 -26.82
C MET A 192 -6.39 13.38 -25.86
N MET A 193 -7.42 13.70 -25.08
CA MET A 193 -7.32 14.70 -24.01
C MET A 193 -6.35 14.22 -22.91
N ALA A 194 -6.43 12.95 -22.52
CA ALA A 194 -5.52 12.36 -21.54
C ALA A 194 -4.06 12.41 -22.02
N ARG A 195 -3.80 12.05 -23.27
CA ARG A 195 -2.46 12.13 -23.87
C ARG A 195 -1.95 13.57 -23.93
N LYS A 196 -2.80 14.51 -24.31
CA LYS A 196 -2.44 15.93 -24.32
C LYS A 196 -2.06 16.44 -22.92
N GLU A 197 -2.84 16.07 -21.90
CA GLU A 197 -2.57 16.44 -20.50
C GLU A 197 -1.21 15.88 -20.01
N LEU A 198 -0.85 14.69 -20.47
CA LEU A 198 0.43 14.04 -20.14
C LEU A 198 1.58 14.47 -21.06
N GLY A 199 1.34 15.32 -22.06
CA GLY A 199 2.35 15.72 -23.03
C GLY A 199 2.80 14.58 -23.97
N ILE A 200 1.93 13.59 -24.21
CA ILE A 200 2.22 12.42 -25.04
C ILE A 200 1.74 12.68 -26.47
N ASP A 201 2.68 12.96 -27.37
CA ASP A 201 2.41 13.09 -28.80
C ASP A 201 2.56 11.73 -29.52
N HIS A 202 1.51 10.92 -29.44
CA HIS A 202 1.44 9.62 -30.07
C HIS A 202 -0.01 9.23 -30.36
N GLN A 203 -0.31 8.81 -31.59
CA GLN A 203 -1.67 8.43 -32.02
C GLN A 203 -1.91 6.91 -32.01
N GLY A 204 -0.83 6.13 -32.03
CA GLY A 204 -0.86 4.66 -32.06
C GLY A 204 -1.20 4.01 -30.75
N GLY A 205 -0.97 2.71 -30.64
CA GLY A 205 -1.14 1.94 -29.40
C GLY A 205 -0.19 2.38 -28.30
N LEU A 206 -0.71 2.50 -27.08
CA LEU A 206 0.06 2.88 -25.90
C LEU A 206 -0.12 1.82 -24.83
N LEU A 207 0.99 1.27 -24.35
CA LEU A 207 1.04 0.36 -23.22
C LEU A 207 1.40 1.16 -21.97
N LEU A 208 0.84 0.77 -20.81
CA LEU A 208 1.09 1.42 -19.54
C LEU A 208 1.68 0.43 -18.53
N PHE A 209 2.87 0.74 -18.01
CA PHE A 209 3.40 0.14 -16.78
C PHE A 209 3.22 1.16 -15.64
N PHE A 210 2.42 0.84 -14.62
CA PHE A 210 2.03 1.79 -13.60
C PHE A 210 2.41 1.32 -12.18
N GLY A 211 2.86 2.27 -11.36
CA GLY A 211 3.14 2.12 -9.93
C GLY A 211 4.64 2.01 -9.62
N PHE A 212 4.98 1.77 -8.33
CA PHE A 212 6.38 1.66 -7.92
C PHE A 212 7.13 0.60 -8.70
N ILE A 213 8.31 0.96 -9.22
CA ILE A 213 9.13 0.06 -10.04
C ILE A 213 10.03 -0.75 -9.13
N ARG A 214 9.79 -2.08 -9.15
CA ARG A 214 10.56 -3.10 -8.43
C ARG A 214 10.75 -4.31 -9.32
N GLN A 215 11.84 -5.03 -9.13
CA GLN A 215 12.22 -6.19 -9.95
C GLN A 215 11.09 -7.22 -10.09
N TYR A 216 10.39 -7.56 -8.99
CA TYR A 216 9.32 -8.56 -9.03
C TYR A 216 8.10 -8.17 -9.86
N LYS A 217 8.00 -6.91 -10.31
CA LYS A 217 6.91 -6.43 -11.17
C LYS A 217 7.15 -6.66 -12.66
N GLY A 218 8.35 -7.12 -13.03
CA GLY A 218 8.64 -7.59 -14.38
C GLY A 218 8.76 -6.48 -15.44
N LEU A 219 9.19 -5.27 -15.08
CA LEU A 219 9.46 -4.23 -16.08
C LEU A 219 10.55 -4.65 -17.09
N ASP A 220 11.54 -5.42 -16.65
CA ASP A 220 12.56 -6.00 -17.50
C ASP A 220 11.95 -6.95 -18.55
N LEU A 221 11.03 -7.82 -18.17
CA LEU A 221 10.32 -8.71 -19.08
C LEU A 221 9.45 -7.91 -20.08
N LEU A 222 8.81 -6.83 -19.64
CA LEU A 222 8.04 -5.96 -20.54
C LEU A 222 8.95 -5.24 -21.54
N LEU A 223 10.11 -4.75 -21.13
CA LEU A 223 11.09 -4.16 -22.04
C LEU A 223 11.63 -5.15 -23.05
N GLU A 224 11.88 -6.40 -22.65
CA GLU A 224 12.24 -7.49 -23.55
C GLU A 224 11.12 -7.76 -24.56
N ALA A 225 9.87 -7.84 -24.11
CA ALA A 225 8.72 -8.01 -25.01
C ALA A 225 8.57 -6.85 -25.98
N MET A 226 8.80 -5.60 -25.55
CA MET A 226 8.79 -4.43 -26.44
C MET A 226 9.85 -4.50 -27.54
N ALA A 227 10.94 -5.24 -27.32
CA ALA A 227 11.98 -5.44 -28.34
C ALA A 227 11.59 -6.45 -29.44
N ASP A 228 10.51 -7.20 -29.27
CA ASP A 228 10.01 -8.14 -30.30
C ASP A 228 9.65 -7.38 -31.57
N PRO A 229 10.16 -7.81 -32.75
CA PRO A 229 9.87 -7.14 -34.02
C PRO A 229 8.39 -6.93 -34.31
N ARG A 230 7.53 -7.89 -33.91
CA ARG A 230 6.08 -7.82 -34.07
C ARG A 230 5.45 -6.65 -33.31
N ILE A 231 6.03 -6.28 -32.15
CA ILE A 231 5.56 -5.14 -31.34
C ILE A 231 6.14 -3.85 -31.88
N LYS A 232 7.43 -3.84 -32.25
CA LYS A 232 8.11 -2.69 -32.87
C LYS A 232 7.46 -2.21 -34.14
N GLU A 233 7.15 -3.14 -35.05
CA GLU A 233 6.54 -2.85 -36.36
C GLU A 233 5.12 -2.28 -36.25
N ASN A 234 4.38 -2.61 -35.19
CA ASN A 234 3.07 -2.07 -34.90
C ASN A 234 3.08 -0.65 -34.29
N GLY A 235 4.27 -0.09 -34.03
CA GLY A 235 4.43 1.27 -33.54
C GLY A 235 3.89 1.52 -32.14
N TYR A 236 3.82 0.49 -31.28
CA TYR A 236 3.43 0.68 -29.88
C TYR A 236 4.47 1.51 -29.12
N LYS A 237 3.99 2.39 -28.24
CA LYS A 237 4.83 3.04 -27.23
C LYS A 237 4.50 2.51 -25.84
N LEU A 238 5.48 2.56 -24.96
CA LEU A 238 5.36 2.16 -23.54
C LEU A 238 5.52 3.40 -22.65
N VAL A 239 4.49 3.68 -21.87
CA VAL A 239 4.56 4.64 -20.77
C VAL A 239 4.94 3.88 -19.50
N ILE A 240 6.02 4.29 -18.86
CA ILE A 240 6.43 3.80 -17.54
C ILE A 240 6.15 4.94 -16.56
N ALA A 241 5.12 4.77 -15.71
CA ALA A 241 4.69 5.79 -14.78
C ALA A 241 4.83 5.30 -13.34
N GLY A 242 5.80 5.84 -12.60
CA GLY A 242 6.05 5.49 -11.23
C GLY A 242 7.48 5.73 -10.79
N GLU A 243 7.67 5.75 -9.49
CA GLU A 243 8.96 5.97 -8.85
C GLU A 243 9.76 4.66 -8.78
N PHE A 244 11.05 4.71 -9.11
CA PHE A 244 11.95 3.58 -8.93
C PHE A 244 12.29 3.39 -7.44
N TYR A 245 12.06 2.17 -6.95
CA TYR A 245 12.44 1.72 -5.61
C TYR A 245 13.70 0.83 -5.65
N GLU A 246 14.39 0.85 -6.77
CA GLU A 246 15.68 0.20 -7.02
C GLU A 246 16.48 1.05 -8.02
N ASP A 247 17.72 0.65 -8.32
CA ASP A 247 18.59 1.40 -9.23
C ASP A 247 17.99 1.46 -10.65
N PRO A 248 17.66 2.66 -11.16
CA PRO A 248 17.11 2.84 -12.50
C PRO A 248 18.11 2.53 -13.62
N VAL A 249 19.40 2.49 -13.34
CA VAL A 249 20.46 2.27 -14.33
C VAL A 249 20.26 0.95 -15.08
N LYS A 250 19.83 -0.11 -14.39
CA LYS A 250 19.47 -1.40 -15.01
C LYS A 250 18.48 -1.21 -16.15
N TYR A 251 17.40 -0.50 -15.92
CA TYR A 251 16.31 -0.30 -16.90
C TYR A 251 16.72 0.65 -18.02
N THR A 252 17.45 1.71 -17.70
CA THR A 252 18.03 2.60 -18.71
C THR A 252 18.96 1.87 -19.65
N HIS A 253 19.77 0.94 -19.13
CA HIS A 253 20.63 0.09 -19.95
C HIS A 253 19.82 -0.85 -20.85
N LEU A 254 18.76 -1.50 -20.34
CA LEU A 254 17.87 -2.35 -21.14
C LEU A 254 17.19 -1.56 -22.27
N ILE A 255 16.66 -0.38 -21.97
CA ILE A 255 16.05 0.51 -22.99
C ILE A 255 17.03 0.79 -24.12
N ARG A 256 18.29 1.13 -23.79
CA ARG A 256 19.33 1.38 -24.79
C ARG A 256 19.75 0.12 -25.55
N SER A 257 19.98 -0.99 -24.85
CA SER A 257 20.43 -2.25 -25.49
C SER A 257 19.40 -2.82 -26.44
N TYR A 258 18.12 -2.60 -26.16
CA TYR A 258 17.00 -2.99 -27.03
C TYR A 258 16.60 -1.91 -28.05
N GLN A 259 17.28 -0.75 -28.07
CA GLN A 259 16.97 0.37 -28.98
C GLN A 259 15.51 0.80 -28.87
N LEU A 260 15.06 1.07 -27.63
CA LEU A 260 13.68 1.43 -27.31
C LEU A 260 13.52 2.91 -26.89
N GLU A 261 14.57 3.75 -27.06
CA GLU A 261 14.57 5.14 -26.60
C GLU A 261 13.39 5.95 -27.16
N ASP A 262 13.06 5.74 -28.44
CA ASP A 262 11.94 6.43 -29.10
C ASP A 262 10.57 5.82 -28.76
N GLN A 263 10.53 4.65 -28.15
CA GLN A 263 9.30 3.91 -27.83
C GLN A 263 8.92 4.01 -26.35
N VAL A 264 9.85 4.38 -25.47
CA VAL A 264 9.62 4.44 -24.03
C VAL A 264 9.47 5.89 -23.57
N ILE A 265 8.37 6.17 -22.90
CA ILE A 265 8.08 7.46 -22.24
C ILE A 265 8.13 7.22 -20.74
N LEU A 266 9.04 7.89 -20.04
CA LEU A 266 9.32 7.66 -18.63
C LEU A 266 8.85 8.83 -17.76
N PHE A 267 7.92 8.54 -16.82
CA PHE A 267 7.53 9.41 -15.72
C PHE A 267 8.08 8.83 -14.42
N ASN A 268 9.36 9.15 -14.11
CA ASN A 268 10.04 8.66 -12.90
C ASN A 268 9.70 9.55 -11.68
N GLU A 269 8.44 9.50 -11.28
CA GLU A 269 7.92 10.22 -10.13
C GLU A 269 6.72 9.49 -9.50
N PHE A 270 6.40 9.84 -8.27
CA PHE A 270 5.14 9.41 -7.67
C PHE A 270 3.97 10.10 -8.38
N ILE A 271 3.04 9.31 -8.89
CA ILE A 271 1.87 9.85 -9.60
C ILE A 271 0.77 10.18 -8.57
N PRO A 272 0.41 11.46 -8.41
CA PRO A 272 -0.68 11.87 -7.52
C PRO A 272 -2.02 11.28 -7.96
N GLU A 273 -2.92 11.01 -6.99
CA GLU A 273 -4.20 10.33 -7.27
C GLU A 273 -5.03 11.04 -8.36
N HIS A 274 -5.10 12.37 -8.34
CA HIS A 274 -5.87 13.14 -9.31
C HIS A 274 -5.34 13.03 -10.75
N LYS A 275 -4.08 12.60 -10.94
CA LYS A 275 -3.47 12.38 -12.27
C LYS A 275 -3.61 10.95 -12.77
N ILE A 276 -3.89 9.98 -11.90
CA ILE A 276 -3.92 8.55 -12.26
C ILE A 276 -4.89 8.28 -13.41
N ARG A 277 -6.09 8.90 -13.40
CA ARG A 277 -7.08 8.75 -14.46
C ARG A 277 -6.54 9.06 -15.87
N TYR A 278 -5.63 10.04 -15.99
CA TYR A 278 -5.06 10.40 -17.30
C TYR A 278 -4.15 9.31 -17.84
N PHE A 279 -3.32 8.69 -16.98
CA PHE A 279 -2.46 7.58 -17.41
C PHE A 279 -3.26 6.38 -17.89
N PHE A 280 -4.31 5.98 -17.17
CA PHE A 280 -5.16 4.86 -17.56
C PHE A 280 -6.03 5.19 -18.78
N SER A 281 -6.46 6.43 -18.95
CA SER A 281 -7.25 6.83 -20.12
C SER A 281 -6.41 7.02 -21.37
N ALA A 282 -5.11 7.30 -21.24
CA ALA A 282 -4.20 7.50 -22.38
C ALA A 282 -3.78 6.18 -23.04
N ALA A 283 -3.82 5.05 -22.30
CA ALA A 283 -3.37 3.73 -22.77
C ALA A 283 -4.35 3.01 -23.71
#